data_dc287a0062066f87e0e5b8bce03d5df6
#
_entry.id   dc287a0062066f87e0e5b8bce03d5df6
#
_cell.length_a   1.000
_cell.length_b   1.000
_cell.length_c   1.000
_cell.angle_alpha   90.00
_cell.angle_beta   90.00
_cell.angle_gamma   90.00
#
_symmetry.space_group_name_H-M   'P 1'
#
loop_
_entity.id
_entity.type
_entity.pdbx_description
1 polymer ?
#
loop_
_entity_poly.entity_id
_entity_poly.type
_entity_poly.pdbx_seq_one_letter_code
_entity_poly.pdbx_strand_id
1 'polypeptide(L)'
;MRLSDNIRRFRRLRDLSQEDIAKKLGYKSFTTIQKWETGMAEPPVGKLYELADILRVNIMELLGEEPDNNITDMPLSTYKFVPASVSAGALTNIDSINYMPSVMIPDFMMGRYAGNRSIILMHVNGESMNNVIQNGAVIAVLTNIELSDIHNGDIVVIKNGGDYTVKRFYNDSSHQEFVFRPDSNNMAFRDIVFSYDATDDLYLIGKVVMYNVTL
;
A
#
# COMPACT_ATOMS: atom_id res chain seq x y z
N MET A 1 -18.02 -19.69 20.52
CA MET A 1 -18.95 -19.23 21.57
C MET A 1 -20.33 -19.06 20.95
N ARG A 2 -21.46 -19.26 21.69
CA ARG A 2 -22.78 -19.10 21.06
C ARG A 2 -23.16 -17.61 21.00
N LEU A 3 -23.94 -17.22 19.99
CA LEU A 3 -24.44 -15.83 19.83
C LEU A 3 -25.09 -15.29 21.13
N SER A 4 -25.91 -16.11 21.81
CA SER A 4 -26.56 -15.75 23.06
C SER A 4 -25.58 -15.36 24.18
N ASP A 5 -24.48 -16.12 24.29
CA ASP A 5 -23.44 -15.87 25.29
C ASP A 5 -22.69 -14.59 24.98
N ASN A 6 -22.41 -14.34 23.70
CA ASN A 6 -21.71 -13.13 23.23
C ASN A 6 -22.56 -11.88 23.44
N ILE A 7 -23.87 -11.92 23.13
CA ILE A 7 -24.78 -10.79 23.39
C ILE A 7 -24.70 -10.41 24.86
N ARG A 8 -24.84 -11.38 25.76
CA ARG A 8 -24.77 -11.16 27.22
C ARG A 8 -23.41 -10.62 27.67
N ARG A 9 -22.31 -11.21 27.14
CA ARG A 9 -20.93 -10.84 27.45
C ARG A 9 -20.66 -9.40 27.05
N PHE A 10 -20.90 -9.04 25.78
CA PHE A 10 -20.61 -7.69 25.28
C PHE A 10 -21.50 -6.63 25.89
N ARG A 11 -22.78 -6.93 26.18
CA ARG A 11 -23.64 -6.02 26.94
C ARG A 11 -23.04 -5.67 28.31
N ARG A 12 -22.60 -6.68 29.06
CA ARG A 12 -21.97 -6.48 30.37
C ARG A 12 -20.66 -5.71 30.29
N LEU A 13 -19.85 -5.97 29.26
CA LEU A 13 -18.60 -5.23 29.03
C LEU A 13 -18.83 -3.75 28.70
N ARG A 14 -20.04 -3.39 28.30
CA ARG A 14 -20.45 -2.00 28.03
C ARG A 14 -21.29 -1.39 29.14
N ASP A 15 -21.42 -2.07 30.27
CA ASP A 15 -22.24 -1.66 31.40
C ASP A 15 -23.69 -1.31 31.02
N LEU A 16 -24.25 -2.00 30.01
CA LEU A 16 -25.61 -1.81 29.55
C LEU A 16 -26.55 -2.80 30.23
N SER A 17 -27.76 -2.34 30.59
CA SER A 17 -28.85 -3.20 31.02
C SER A 17 -29.56 -3.81 29.79
N GLN A 18 -30.35 -4.88 30.01
CA GLN A 18 -31.22 -5.42 28.93
C GLN A 18 -32.27 -4.39 28.49
N GLU A 19 -32.71 -3.52 29.39
CA GLU A 19 -33.64 -2.43 29.11
C GLU A 19 -33.01 -1.36 28.22
N ASP A 20 -31.73 -1.03 28.44
CA ASP A 20 -31.00 -0.06 27.62
C ASP A 20 -30.89 -0.54 26.15
N ILE A 21 -30.56 -1.82 25.96
CA ILE A 21 -30.51 -2.40 24.62
C ILE A 21 -31.90 -2.44 23.99
N ALA A 22 -32.93 -2.87 24.74
CA ALA A 22 -34.28 -2.89 24.24
C ALA A 22 -34.74 -1.50 23.77
N LYS A 23 -34.50 -0.47 24.56
CA LYS A 23 -34.83 0.93 24.25
C LYS A 23 -34.09 1.40 22.98
N LYS A 24 -32.77 1.11 22.86
CA LYS A 24 -31.95 1.50 21.72
C LYS A 24 -32.41 0.81 20.42
N LEU A 25 -32.89 -0.43 20.50
CA LEU A 25 -33.41 -1.22 19.37
C LEU A 25 -34.89 -0.95 19.06
N GLY A 26 -35.56 -0.05 19.83
CA GLY A 26 -36.96 0.30 19.63
C GLY A 26 -37.97 -0.70 20.20
N TYR A 27 -37.56 -1.59 21.11
CA TYR A 27 -38.45 -2.53 21.78
C TYR A 27 -39.07 -1.91 23.06
N LYS A 28 -40.34 -2.24 23.29
CA LYS A 28 -41.09 -1.77 24.47
C LYS A 28 -40.74 -2.52 25.76
N SER A 29 -40.08 -3.69 25.66
CA SER A 29 -39.77 -4.55 26.79
C SER A 29 -38.42 -5.21 26.63
N PHE A 30 -37.69 -5.41 27.72
CA PHE A 30 -36.43 -6.13 27.76
C PHE A 30 -36.56 -7.64 27.50
N THR A 31 -37.76 -8.18 27.55
CA THR A 31 -38.04 -9.62 27.40
C THR A 31 -37.49 -10.20 26.08
N THR A 32 -37.47 -9.41 25.01
CA THR A 32 -36.89 -9.80 23.73
C THR A 32 -35.38 -10.02 23.86
N ILE A 33 -34.68 -9.10 24.53
CA ILE A 33 -33.25 -9.20 24.76
C ILE A 33 -32.91 -10.38 25.67
N GLN A 34 -33.74 -10.60 26.70
CA GLN A 34 -33.63 -11.75 27.60
C GLN A 34 -33.72 -13.08 26.82
N LYS A 35 -34.68 -13.20 25.88
CA LYS A 35 -34.82 -14.40 25.05
C LYS A 35 -33.59 -14.62 24.15
N TRP A 36 -32.99 -13.56 23.61
CA TRP A 36 -31.77 -13.65 22.84
C TRP A 36 -30.57 -14.09 23.69
N GLU A 37 -30.42 -13.54 24.89
CA GLU A 37 -29.34 -13.89 25.82
C GLU A 37 -29.47 -15.29 26.43
N THR A 38 -30.69 -15.86 26.43
CA THR A 38 -30.94 -17.23 26.90
C THR A 38 -30.98 -18.25 25.77
N GLY A 39 -30.87 -17.79 24.51
CA GLY A 39 -30.96 -18.68 23.35
C GLY A 39 -32.37 -19.21 23.04
N MET A 40 -33.41 -18.66 23.70
CA MET A 40 -34.79 -19.03 23.42
C MET A 40 -35.31 -18.46 22.08
N ALA A 41 -34.67 -17.41 21.59
CA ALA A 41 -34.94 -16.83 20.28
C ALA A 41 -33.64 -16.20 19.74
N GLU A 42 -33.58 -16.05 18.42
CA GLU A 42 -32.49 -15.36 17.75
C GLU A 42 -32.93 -13.97 17.28
N PRO A 43 -32.01 -12.98 17.29
CA PRO A 43 -32.28 -11.67 16.71
C PRO A 43 -32.49 -11.80 15.19
N PRO A 44 -33.45 -11.07 14.58
CA PRO A 44 -33.52 -10.95 13.14
C PRO A 44 -32.23 -10.33 12.58
N VAL A 45 -31.85 -10.69 11.34
CA VAL A 45 -30.59 -10.26 10.73
C VAL A 45 -30.38 -8.73 10.80
N GLY A 46 -31.41 -7.93 10.50
CA GLY A 46 -31.33 -6.48 10.61
C GLY A 46 -31.03 -6.00 12.03
N LYS A 47 -31.55 -6.69 13.04
CA LYS A 47 -31.30 -6.35 14.45
C LYS A 47 -29.94 -6.83 14.96
N LEU A 48 -29.32 -7.80 14.29
CA LEU A 48 -27.95 -8.22 14.59
C LEU A 48 -26.95 -7.10 14.29
N TYR A 49 -27.10 -6.41 13.15
CA TYR A 49 -26.24 -5.28 12.81
C TYR A 49 -26.43 -4.11 13.77
N GLU A 50 -27.69 -3.71 14.07
CA GLU A 50 -27.97 -2.66 15.03
C GLU A 50 -27.41 -3.01 16.43
N LEU A 51 -27.50 -4.28 16.82
CA LEU A 51 -26.98 -4.77 18.09
C LEU A 51 -25.45 -4.74 18.14
N ALA A 52 -24.78 -5.13 17.07
CA ALA A 52 -23.32 -5.05 16.95
C ALA A 52 -22.83 -3.59 17.09
N ASP A 53 -23.51 -2.64 16.46
CA ASP A 53 -23.22 -1.21 16.58
C ASP A 53 -23.42 -0.69 18.02
N ILE A 54 -24.53 -1.07 18.66
CA ILE A 54 -24.82 -0.68 20.05
C ILE A 54 -23.75 -1.22 21.00
N LEU A 55 -23.32 -2.46 20.77
CA LEU A 55 -22.31 -3.15 21.57
C LEU A 55 -20.88 -2.75 21.19
N ARG A 56 -20.71 -2.02 20.09
CA ARG A 56 -19.40 -1.61 19.52
C ARG A 56 -18.47 -2.81 19.29
N VAL A 57 -18.97 -3.80 18.59
CA VAL A 57 -18.25 -5.00 18.21
C VAL A 57 -18.48 -5.30 16.73
N ASN A 58 -17.58 -6.08 16.12
CA ASN A 58 -17.82 -6.59 14.77
C ASN A 58 -18.95 -7.63 14.81
N ILE A 59 -19.76 -7.69 13.75
CA ILE A 59 -20.85 -8.67 13.63
C ILE A 59 -20.33 -10.11 13.72
N MET A 60 -19.14 -10.41 13.19
CA MET A 60 -18.51 -11.73 13.27
C MET A 60 -18.15 -12.11 14.71
N GLU A 61 -17.61 -11.16 15.49
CA GLU A 61 -17.37 -11.32 16.93
C GLU A 61 -18.68 -11.63 17.69
N LEU A 62 -19.75 -10.90 17.32
CA LEU A 62 -21.06 -11.13 17.96
C LEU A 62 -21.60 -12.52 17.64
N LEU A 63 -21.44 -12.99 16.40
CA LEU A 63 -21.84 -14.33 15.96
C LEU A 63 -20.99 -15.45 16.58
N GLY A 64 -19.86 -15.10 17.20
CA GLY A 64 -18.92 -16.07 17.80
C GLY A 64 -18.04 -16.74 16.78
N GLU A 65 -18.04 -16.23 15.57
CA GLU A 65 -16.99 -16.50 14.64
C GLU A 65 -15.79 -15.69 15.11
N GLU A 66 -14.72 -16.36 15.48
CA GLU A 66 -13.46 -15.64 15.68
C GLU A 66 -13.18 -14.92 14.37
N PRO A 67 -12.88 -13.59 14.40
CA PRO A 67 -12.38 -12.96 13.19
C PRO A 67 -11.28 -13.88 12.69
N ASP A 68 -11.36 -14.25 11.42
CA ASP A 68 -10.36 -15.13 10.81
C ASP A 68 -9.00 -14.43 11.02
N ASN A 69 -8.30 -14.80 12.11
CA ASN A 69 -7.01 -14.24 12.47
C ASN A 69 -5.93 -14.56 11.41
N ASN A 70 -6.32 -15.32 10.36
CA ASN A 70 -5.53 -15.44 9.15
C ASN A 70 -5.32 -14.10 8.40
N ILE A 71 -6.13 -13.06 8.71
CA ILE A 71 -5.85 -11.70 8.21
C ILE A 71 -4.74 -11.02 9.03
N THR A 72 -4.49 -11.46 10.27
CA THR A 72 -3.41 -10.91 11.12
C THR A 72 -2.03 -11.49 10.81
N ASP A 73 -1.95 -12.59 10.08
CA ASP A 73 -0.70 -13.21 9.63
C ASP A 73 -0.39 -12.90 8.15
N MET A 74 -0.92 -11.80 7.62
CA MET A 74 -0.47 -11.35 6.31
C MET A 74 1.00 -10.92 6.43
N PRO A 75 1.92 -11.63 5.78
CA PRO A 75 3.32 -11.31 5.90
C PRO A 75 3.56 -9.89 5.40
N LEU A 76 4.27 -9.12 6.23
CA LEU A 76 4.61 -7.72 5.98
C LEU A 76 6.13 -7.62 5.83
N SER A 77 6.57 -6.98 4.79
CA SER A 77 7.98 -6.65 4.60
C SER A 77 8.23 -5.16 4.77
N THR A 78 9.40 -4.84 5.29
CA THR A 78 9.80 -3.44 5.55
C THR A 78 10.70 -2.94 4.44
N TYR A 79 10.37 -1.78 3.90
CA TYR A 79 11.11 -1.12 2.82
C TYR A 79 11.52 0.28 3.23
N LYS A 80 12.67 0.76 2.73
CA LYS A 80 13.10 2.14 2.90
C LYS A 80 12.25 3.05 2.01
N PHE A 81 11.82 4.17 2.59
CA PHE A 81 11.02 5.17 1.89
C PHE A 81 11.84 6.45 1.69
N VAL A 82 11.96 6.87 0.43
CA VAL A 82 12.67 8.09 0.06
C VAL A 82 11.67 9.25 0.01
N PRO A 83 11.72 10.18 0.97
CA PRO A 83 10.86 11.36 0.95
C PRO A 83 11.14 12.24 -0.28
N ALA A 84 10.11 12.93 -0.78
CA ALA A 84 10.24 13.83 -1.93
C ALA A 84 11.23 15.01 -1.70
N SER A 85 11.54 15.33 -0.44
CA SER A 85 12.50 16.37 -0.07
C SER A 85 13.98 15.95 -0.14
N VAL A 86 14.24 14.65 -0.38
CA VAL A 86 15.62 14.14 -0.43
C VAL A 86 16.22 14.47 -1.80
N SER A 87 17.34 15.19 -1.80
CA SER A 87 18.08 15.49 -3.02
C SER A 87 18.72 14.23 -3.62
N ALA A 88 18.85 14.19 -4.94
CA ALA A 88 19.36 13.04 -5.67
C ALA A 88 20.78 12.59 -5.20
N GLY A 89 21.57 13.46 -4.61
CA GLY A 89 22.89 13.09 -4.05
C GLY A 89 22.83 12.12 -2.88
N ALA A 90 21.73 12.08 -2.14
CA ALA A 90 21.61 11.22 -0.95
C ALA A 90 21.42 9.72 -1.28
N LEU A 91 20.87 9.38 -2.47
CA LEU A 91 20.66 7.97 -2.85
C LEU A 91 21.91 7.30 -3.45
N THR A 92 22.93 8.07 -3.79
CA THR A 92 24.20 7.50 -4.26
C THR A 92 25.08 6.98 -3.10
N ASN A 93 24.65 7.25 -1.84
CA ASN A 93 25.35 6.77 -0.65
C ASN A 93 24.45 5.79 0.13
N ILE A 94 24.89 4.52 0.23
CA ILE A 94 24.19 3.45 0.95
C ILE A 94 23.92 3.82 2.41
N ASP A 95 24.84 4.55 3.07
CA ASP A 95 24.68 5.01 4.44
C ASP A 95 23.48 5.95 4.58
N SER A 96 23.28 6.84 3.62
CA SER A 96 22.13 7.76 3.62
C SER A 96 20.79 7.02 3.49
N ILE A 97 20.74 5.93 2.73
CA ILE A 97 19.54 5.08 2.59
C ILE A 97 19.20 4.40 3.93
N ASN A 98 20.19 4.01 4.71
CA ASN A 98 19.98 3.35 6.00
C ASN A 98 19.27 4.25 7.03
N TYR A 99 19.45 5.56 6.97
CA TYR A 99 18.80 6.55 7.84
C TYR A 99 17.40 6.98 7.37
N MET A 100 16.94 6.52 6.19
CA MET A 100 15.62 6.86 5.69
C MET A 100 14.51 6.17 6.49
N PRO A 101 13.34 6.79 6.59
CA PRO A 101 12.17 6.17 7.19
C PRO A 101 11.83 4.85 6.51
N SER A 102 11.17 3.97 7.24
CA SER A 102 10.76 2.67 6.73
C SER A 102 9.24 2.54 6.74
N VAL A 103 8.70 1.86 5.75
CA VAL A 103 7.28 1.57 5.61
C VAL A 103 7.09 0.05 5.49
N MET A 104 6.09 -0.48 6.17
CA MET A 104 5.68 -1.88 6.03
C MET A 104 4.62 -2.01 4.96
N ILE A 105 4.82 -2.94 4.04
CA ILE A 105 3.88 -3.25 2.96
C ILE A 105 3.55 -4.75 3.00
N PRO A 106 2.26 -5.12 2.82
CA PRO A 106 1.88 -6.52 2.68
C PRO A 106 2.59 -7.20 1.50
N ASP A 107 3.14 -8.39 1.75
CA ASP A 107 3.95 -9.11 0.77
C ASP A 107 3.19 -9.42 -0.52
N PHE A 108 1.88 -9.67 -0.43
CA PHE A 108 1.07 -9.91 -1.62
C PHE A 108 1.04 -8.72 -2.60
N MET A 109 1.22 -7.49 -2.12
CA MET A 109 1.29 -6.29 -2.97
C MET A 109 2.60 -6.22 -3.75
N MET A 110 3.67 -6.79 -3.19
CA MET A 110 5.01 -6.78 -3.81
C MET A 110 5.26 -8.02 -4.68
N GLY A 111 4.42 -9.06 -4.57
CA GLY A 111 4.54 -10.28 -5.33
C GLY A 111 5.93 -10.90 -5.20
N ARG A 112 6.58 -11.20 -6.34
CA ARG A 112 7.93 -11.81 -6.36
C ARG A 112 9.03 -10.94 -5.73
N TYR A 113 8.76 -9.68 -5.46
CA TYR A 113 9.70 -8.74 -4.84
C TYR A 113 9.50 -8.59 -3.34
N ALA A 114 8.57 -9.35 -2.75
CA ALA A 114 8.32 -9.34 -1.31
C ALA A 114 9.61 -9.67 -0.53
N GLY A 115 9.89 -8.86 0.50
CA GLY A 115 11.07 -9.03 1.36
C GLY A 115 12.43 -8.72 0.69
N ASN A 116 12.44 -8.28 -0.55
CA ASN A 116 13.69 -7.94 -1.23
C ASN A 116 14.27 -6.63 -0.65
N ARG A 117 15.45 -6.74 -0.02
CA ARG A 117 16.15 -5.62 0.63
C ARG A 117 16.70 -4.58 -0.34
N SER A 118 16.79 -4.90 -1.62
CA SER A 118 17.19 -3.96 -2.68
C SER A 118 16.02 -3.14 -3.22
N ILE A 119 14.85 -3.23 -2.61
CA ILE A 119 13.70 -2.38 -2.95
C ILE A 119 13.71 -1.14 -2.06
N ILE A 120 13.55 0.01 -2.70
CA ILE A 120 13.22 1.28 -2.06
C ILE A 120 11.87 1.79 -2.59
N LEU A 121 11.18 2.56 -1.77
CA LEU A 121 9.93 3.23 -2.16
C LEU A 121 10.19 4.72 -2.36
N MET A 122 9.58 5.31 -3.39
CA MET A 122 9.72 6.73 -3.69
C MET A 122 8.38 7.33 -4.14
N HIS A 123 8.17 8.61 -3.86
CA HIS A 123 7.13 9.38 -4.54
C HIS A 123 7.60 9.85 -5.92
N VAL A 124 6.72 9.76 -6.90
CA VAL A 124 6.90 10.42 -8.19
C VAL A 124 6.47 11.87 -8.07
N ASN A 125 7.36 12.77 -8.45
CA ASN A 125 7.08 14.21 -8.52
C ASN A 125 7.27 14.67 -9.97
N GLY A 126 6.17 14.93 -10.67
CA GLY A 126 6.17 15.39 -12.05
C GLY A 126 5.27 14.57 -12.97
N GLU A 127 5.10 15.09 -14.19
CA GLU A 127 4.11 14.64 -15.17
C GLU A 127 4.75 13.90 -16.36
N SER A 128 6.05 13.61 -16.29
CA SER A 128 6.79 13.05 -17.45
C SER A 128 6.42 11.59 -17.75
N MET A 129 5.65 10.94 -16.88
CA MET A 129 5.19 9.54 -17.03
C MET A 129 3.66 9.41 -16.85
N ASN A 130 2.91 10.49 -16.97
CA ASN A 130 1.50 10.56 -16.58
C ASN A 130 0.54 9.68 -17.40
N ASN A 131 0.97 9.12 -18.53
CA ASN A 131 0.20 8.08 -19.23
C ASN A 131 0.17 6.75 -18.45
N VAL A 132 1.14 6.52 -17.55
CA VAL A 132 1.31 5.25 -16.82
C VAL A 132 1.38 5.49 -15.31
N ILE A 133 2.20 6.45 -14.87
CA ILE A 133 2.45 6.75 -13.46
C ILE A 133 2.08 8.21 -13.21
N GLN A 134 1.05 8.41 -12.39
CA GLN A 134 0.57 9.74 -12.07
C GLN A 134 1.51 10.49 -11.10
N ASN A 135 1.47 11.81 -11.14
CA ASN A 135 2.13 12.64 -10.14
C ASN A 135 1.62 12.31 -8.72
N GLY A 136 2.53 12.19 -7.76
CA GLY A 136 2.22 11.78 -6.39
C GLY A 136 2.11 10.27 -6.17
N ALA A 137 2.18 9.44 -7.23
CA ALA A 137 2.19 8.00 -7.08
C ALA A 137 3.41 7.53 -6.27
N VAL A 138 3.24 6.42 -5.56
CA VAL A 138 4.35 5.71 -4.92
C VAL A 138 4.84 4.61 -5.86
N ILE A 139 6.14 4.56 -6.09
CA ILE A 139 6.80 3.52 -6.87
C ILE A 139 7.72 2.68 -5.99
N ALA A 140 7.83 1.38 -6.30
CA ALA A 140 8.86 0.51 -5.77
C ALA A 140 9.97 0.35 -6.81
N VAL A 141 11.19 0.63 -6.39
CA VAL A 141 12.37 0.67 -7.25
C VAL A 141 13.35 -0.41 -6.79
N LEU A 142 13.67 -1.33 -7.69
CA LEU A 142 14.71 -2.32 -7.49
C LEU A 142 16.07 -1.66 -7.77
N THR A 143 16.85 -1.50 -6.73
CA THR A 143 18.23 -1.00 -6.79
C THR A 143 19.22 -2.17 -6.97
N ASN A 144 20.52 -1.91 -7.00
CA ASN A 144 21.57 -2.91 -7.19
C ASN A 144 21.41 -3.70 -8.50
N ILE A 145 21.09 -2.98 -9.56
CA ILE A 145 21.03 -3.50 -10.94
C ILE A 145 21.90 -2.62 -11.83
N GLU A 146 22.37 -3.20 -12.92
CA GLU A 146 23.18 -2.51 -13.91
C GLU A 146 22.35 -2.22 -15.16
N LEU A 147 22.87 -1.35 -16.06
CA LEU A 147 22.20 -1.05 -17.33
C LEU A 147 22.03 -2.29 -18.20
N SER A 148 22.90 -3.28 -18.08
CA SER A 148 22.83 -4.58 -18.76
C SER A 148 21.61 -5.42 -18.34
N ASP A 149 21.04 -5.16 -17.16
CA ASP A 149 19.86 -5.86 -16.64
C ASP A 149 18.54 -5.22 -17.08
N ILE A 150 18.61 -4.04 -17.72
CA ILE A 150 17.46 -3.26 -18.13
C ILE A 150 17.10 -3.60 -19.60
N HIS A 151 15.82 -3.84 -19.84
CA HIS A 151 15.31 -4.13 -21.18
C HIS A 151 14.56 -2.93 -21.76
N ASN A 152 14.48 -2.87 -23.08
CA ASN A 152 13.73 -1.83 -23.78
C ASN A 152 12.27 -1.78 -23.32
N GLY A 153 11.82 -0.58 -22.96
CA GLY A 153 10.48 -0.33 -22.42
C GLY A 153 10.36 -0.42 -20.89
N ASP A 154 11.39 -0.90 -20.20
CA ASP A 154 11.41 -0.87 -18.73
C ASP A 154 11.34 0.57 -18.21
N ILE A 155 10.66 0.74 -17.10
CA ILE A 155 10.59 2.04 -16.42
C ILE A 155 11.73 2.09 -15.40
N VAL A 156 12.54 3.12 -15.46
CA VAL A 156 13.70 3.28 -14.60
C VAL A 156 13.72 4.64 -13.92
N VAL A 157 14.42 4.71 -12.81
CA VAL A 157 14.75 5.95 -12.12
C VAL A 157 16.22 6.25 -12.38
N ILE A 158 16.49 7.42 -12.93
CA ILE A 158 17.85 7.92 -13.14
C ILE A 158 18.03 9.27 -12.44
N LYS A 159 19.29 9.62 -12.15
CA LYS A 159 19.66 10.96 -11.74
C LYS A 159 19.98 11.77 -13.00
N ASN A 160 19.43 12.98 -13.08
CA ASN A 160 19.69 13.93 -14.13
C ASN A 160 19.87 15.33 -13.53
N GLY A 161 21.06 15.91 -13.64
CA GLY A 161 21.32 17.28 -13.20
C GLY A 161 21.15 17.54 -11.71
N GLY A 162 21.04 16.51 -10.85
CA GLY A 162 20.83 16.64 -9.40
C GLY A 162 19.46 16.17 -8.93
N ASP A 163 18.50 15.99 -9.82
CA ASP A 163 17.15 15.49 -9.52
C ASP A 163 16.95 14.06 -10.00
N TYR A 164 15.98 13.36 -9.37
CA TYR A 164 15.53 12.07 -9.86
C TYR A 164 14.50 12.26 -10.94
N THR A 165 14.59 11.44 -11.97
CA THR A 165 13.57 11.40 -13.02
C THR A 165 13.21 9.97 -13.37
N VAL A 166 11.93 9.74 -13.64
CA VAL A 166 11.39 8.45 -14.07
C VAL A 166 11.17 8.50 -15.56
N LYS A 167 11.67 7.50 -16.28
CA LYS A 167 11.59 7.41 -17.74
C LYS A 167 11.48 5.96 -18.21
N ARG A 168 11.05 5.75 -19.45
CA ARG A 168 11.24 4.47 -20.14
C ARG A 168 12.62 4.39 -20.74
N PHE A 169 13.28 3.28 -20.49
CA PHE A 169 14.61 2.99 -21.03
C PHE A 169 14.51 2.35 -22.41
N TYR A 170 15.39 2.77 -23.29
CA TYR A 170 15.63 2.13 -24.58
C TYR A 170 17.14 2.13 -24.87
N ASN A 171 17.63 0.96 -25.27
CA ASN A 171 18.97 0.80 -25.76
C ASN A 171 18.91 0.88 -27.30
N ASP A 172 19.40 2.00 -27.88
CA ASP A 172 19.53 2.18 -29.32
C ASP A 172 20.96 1.80 -29.78
N SER A 173 21.14 0.53 -30.05
CA SER A 173 22.43 0.00 -30.46
C SER A 173 22.86 0.50 -31.85
N SER A 174 21.94 0.97 -32.70
CA SER A 174 22.24 1.49 -34.03
C SER A 174 22.93 2.86 -33.98
N HIS A 175 22.58 3.66 -32.97
CA HIS A 175 23.19 4.97 -32.71
C HIS A 175 24.20 4.95 -31.57
N GLN A 176 24.37 3.80 -30.90
CA GLN A 176 25.21 3.63 -29.71
C GLN A 176 24.79 4.56 -28.57
N GLU A 177 23.48 4.59 -28.29
CA GLU A 177 22.88 5.49 -27.33
C GLU A 177 21.95 4.77 -26.34
N PHE A 178 21.92 5.26 -25.13
CA PHE A 178 20.87 4.97 -24.14
C PHE A 178 19.85 6.11 -24.14
N VAL A 179 18.60 5.80 -24.44
CA VAL A 179 17.50 6.77 -24.53
C VAL A 179 16.54 6.57 -23.37
N PHE A 180 16.32 7.64 -22.60
CA PHE A 180 15.36 7.68 -21.50
C PHE A 180 14.18 8.56 -21.90
N ARG A 181 13.09 7.90 -22.30
CA ARG A 181 11.92 8.54 -22.92
C ARG A 181 10.82 8.83 -21.93
N PRO A 182 10.22 10.03 -21.93
CA PRO A 182 8.99 10.30 -21.18
C PRO A 182 7.83 9.50 -21.78
N ASP A 183 6.89 9.13 -20.91
CA ASP A 183 5.60 8.54 -21.30
C ASP A 183 4.48 9.44 -20.80
N SER A 184 4.29 10.56 -21.50
CA SER A 184 3.42 11.66 -21.07
C SER A 184 2.59 12.19 -22.24
N ASN A 185 1.40 12.66 -21.93
CA ASN A 185 0.57 13.41 -22.86
C ASN A 185 1.05 14.85 -23.11
N ASN A 186 2.02 15.32 -22.32
CA ASN A 186 2.61 16.64 -22.48
C ASN A 186 3.88 16.56 -23.37
N MET A 187 3.76 17.10 -24.58
CA MET A 187 4.81 17.12 -25.60
C MET A 187 6.02 18.03 -25.24
N ALA A 188 5.98 18.75 -24.13
CA ALA A 188 7.12 19.54 -23.66
C ALA A 188 8.26 18.69 -23.10
N PHE A 189 7.95 17.50 -22.57
CA PHE A 189 8.97 16.56 -22.12
C PHE A 189 9.75 15.99 -23.31
N ARG A 190 11.06 15.87 -23.16
CA ARG A 190 11.99 15.41 -24.18
C ARG A 190 12.72 14.16 -23.72
N ASP A 191 13.21 13.39 -24.68
CA ASP A 191 14.12 12.28 -24.43
C ASP A 191 15.42 12.81 -23.79
N ILE A 192 15.96 12.03 -22.86
CA ILE A 192 17.29 12.23 -22.30
C ILE A 192 18.16 11.15 -22.93
N VAL A 193 19.23 11.57 -23.59
CA VAL A 193 20.07 10.66 -24.39
C VAL A 193 21.49 10.72 -23.86
N PHE A 194 22.10 9.55 -23.69
CA PHE A 194 23.51 9.39 -23.36
C PHE A 194 24.16 8.51 -24.44
N SER A 195 25.26 8.98 -25.03
CA SER A 195 26.10 8.11 -25.87
C SER A 195 26.79 7.06 -24.99
N TYR A 196 27.08 5.89 -25.55
CA TYR A 196 27.81 4.84 -24.84
C TYR A 196 29.17 5.31 -24.31
N ASP A 197 29.81 6.23 -25.03
CA ASP A 197 31.11 6.79 -24.68
C ASP A 197 31.03 7.93 -23.65
N ALA A 198 29.82 8.39 -23.29
CA ALA A 198 29.59 9.53 -22.39
C ALA A 198 28.55 9.20 -21.34
N THR A 199 28.79 8.16 -20.56
CA THR A 199 27.92 7.70 -19.49
C THR A 199 28.37 8.13 -18.10
N ASP A 200 29.43 8.91 -17.97
CA ASP A 200 29.99 9.35 -16.66
C ASP A 200 28.98 10.11 -15.80
N ASP A 201 28.05 10.83 -16.41
CA ASP A 201 26.98 11.56 -15.73
C ASP A 201 25.66 10.78 -15.63
N LEU A 202 25.61 9.54 -16.13
CA LEU A 202 24.44 8.67 -16.05
C LEU A 202 24.46 7.86 -14.77
N TYR A 203 23.58 8.18 -13.84
CA TYR A 203 23.42 7.42 -12.61
C TYR A 203 22.07 6.70 -12.62
N LEU A 204 22.09 5.39 -12.82
CA LEU A 204 20.94 4.53 -12.68
C LEU A 204 20.68 4.30 -11.18
N ILE A 205 19.50 4.69 -10.71
CA ILE A 205 19.05 4.40 -9.33
C ILE A 205 18.44 3.00 -9.28
N GLY A 206 17.61 2.65 -10.26
CA GLY A 206 17.04 1.33 -10.36
C GLY A 206 15.87 1.24 -11.32
N LYS A 207 15.27 0.04 -11.36
CA LYS A 207 14.10 -0.30 -12.17
C LYS A 207 12.83 -0.23 -11.34
N VAL A 208 11.80 0.42 -11.87
CA VAL A 208 10.47 0.42 -11.26
C VAL A 208 9.84 -0.97 -11.45
N VAL A 209 9.48 -1.60 -10.34
CA VAL A 209 8.91 -2.96 -10.33
C VAL A 209 7.46 -2.99 -9.86
N MET A 210 7.00 -1.90 -9.24
CA MET A 210 5.60 -1.71 -8.82
C MET A 210 5.31 -0.22 -8.72
N TYR A 211 4.08 0.17 -8.99
CA TYR A 211 3.54 1.50 -8.70
C TYR A 211 2.07 1.40 -8.30
N ASN A 212 1.61 2.34 -7.47
CA ASN A 212 0.19 2.44 -7.16
C ASN A 212 -0.52 3.36 -8.16
N VAL A 213 -1.80 3.08 -8.37
CA VAL A 213 -2.70 3.96 -9.15
C VAL A 213 -3.81 4.43 -8.22
N THR A 214 -3.99 5.75 -8.14
CA THR A 214 -5.15 6.37 -7.49
C THR A 214 -6.02 6.97 -8.58
N LEU A 215 -7.29 6.60 -8.62
CA LEU A 215 -8.27 7.08 -9.60
C LEU A 215 -8.92 8.39 -9.14
#